data_c295af7c4356699e86cb75f015263eb2
#
_entry.id   c295af7c4356699e86cb75f015263eb2
#
_cell.length_a   1.000
_cell.length_b   1.000
_cell.length_c   1.000
_cell.angle_alpha   90.00
_cell.angle_beta   90.00
_cell.angle_gamma   90.00
#
_symmetry.space_group_name_H-M   'P 1'
#
loop_
_entity.id
_entity.type
_entity.pdbx_description
1 polymer ?
#
loop_
_entity_poly.entity_id
_entity_poly.type
_entity_poly.pdbx_seq_one_letter_code
_entity_poly.pdbx_strand_id
1 'polypeptide(L)'
;PYEAAVRDVFDELRRLDGVLAASDYVAGDRVTESDIRLLPTIERFDACYAPLFLRTATSVRHDFPHVFEWSRRMRAMPGVANTVDARAAAQSYYTSLFPLNPSGIVPVPPDGSSTTRGVAEETTPAPAERLAARLARVPPPG
;
A
#
# COMPACT_ATOMS: atom_id res chain seq x y z
N PRO A 1 15.95 -11.59 -18.59
CA PRO A 1 14.56 -11.12 -18.49
C PRO A 1 14.24 -10.59 -17.10
N TYR A 2 14.32 -11.41 -16.02
CA TYR A 2 13.96 -10.98 -14.65
C TYR A 2 14.83 -9.81 -14.14
N GLU A 3 16.15 -9.96 -14.15
CA GLU A 3 17.08 -8.93 -13.67
C GLU A 3 16.96 -7.60 -14.45
N ALA A 4 16.64 -7.66 -15.74
CA ALA A 4 16.37 -6.46 -16.53
C ALA A 4 15.12 -5.74 -16.02
N ALA A 5 14.01 -6.48 -15.83
CA ALA A 5 12.78 -5.91 -15.30
C ALA A 5 12.95 -5.32 -13.89
N VAL A 6 13.75 -5.96 -13.03
CA VAL A 6 14.09 -5.43 -11.69
C VAL A 6 14.88 -4.13 -11.80
N ARG A 7 15.87 -4.05 -12.73
CA ARG A 7 16.61 -2.81 -12.98
C ARG A 7 15.69 -1.69 -13.46
N ASP A 8 14.80 -1.99 -14.40
CA ASP A 8 13.85 -1.02 -14.94
C ASP A 8 12.97 -0.42 -13.83
N VAL A 9 12.48 -1.24 -12.90
CA VAL A 9 11.71 -0.77 -11.72
C VAL A 9 12.54 0.18 -10.86
N PHE A 10 13.78 -0.15 -10.57
CA PHE A 10 14.62 0.72 -9.73
C PHE A 10 15.06 1.98 -10.46
N ASP A 11 15.26 1.93 -11.76
CA ASP A 11 15.58 3.11 -12.56
C ASP A 11 14.37 4.09 -12.57
N GLU A 12 13.15 3.58 -12.68
CA GLU A 12 11.96 4.40 -12.56
C GLU A 12 11.76 4.97 -11.15
N LEU A 13 12.07 4.21 -10.09
CA LEU A 13 12.03 4.73 -8.74
C LEU A 13 13.06 5.84 -8.50
N ARG A 14 14.28 5.71 -9.04
CA ARG A 14 15.30 6.78 -8.98
C ARG A 14 14.85 8.01 -9.74
N ARG A 15 14.25 7.83 -10.92
CA ARG A 15 13.69 8.94 -11.70
C ARG A 15 12.58 9.65 -10.94
N LEU A 16 11.67 8.89 -10.33
CA LEU A 16 10.60 9.42 -9.51
C LEU A 16 11.13 10.17 -8.28
N ASP A 17 12.12 9.62 -7.61
CA ASP A 17 12.76 10.27 -6.45
C ASP A 17 13.38 11.60 -6.85
N GLY A 18 14.02 11.68 -8.01
CA GLY A 18 14.54 12.93 -8.57
C GLY A 18 13.45 13.96 -8.91
N VAL A 19 12.30 13.53 -9.41
CA VAL A 19 11.14 14.43 -9.65
C VAL A 19 10.63 14.99 -8.33
N LEU A 20 10.45 14.13 -7.32
CA LEU A 20 9.93 14.52 -6.01
C LEU A 20 10.95 15.27 -5.13
N ALA A 21 12.23 15.24 -5.48
CA ALA A 21 13.23 16.14 -4.91
C ALA A 21 13.03 17.60 -5.34
N ALA A 22 12.43 17.83 -6.51
CA ALA A 22 12.23 19.15 -7.09
C ALA A 22 10.79 19.66 -6.98
N SER A 23 9.82 18.79 -6.63
CA SER A 23 8.40 19.14 -6.57
C SER A 23 7.68 18.39 -5.45
N ASP A 24 6.62 18.98 -4.93
CA ASP A 24 5.84 18.38 -3.84
C ASP A 24 5.05 17.14 -4.27
N TYR A 25 4.64 17.07 -5.52
CA TYR A 25 3.83 15.98 -6.09
C TYR A 25 4.35 15.57 -7.47
N VAL A 26 3.89 14.44 -7.96
CA VAL A 26 4.39 13.83 -9.21
C VAL A 26 4.29 14.77 -10.41
N ALA A 27 3.26 15.59 -10.47
CA ALA A 27 3.01 16.53 -11.57
C ALA A 27 3.18 18.01 -11.19
N GLY A 28 3.93 18.30 -10.10
CA GLY A 28 4.23 19.69 -9.69
C GLY A 28 3.83 20.01 -8.24
N ASP A 29 3.12 21.11 -8.04
CA ASP A 29 2.85 21.72 -6.74
C ASP A 29 1.51 21.32 -6.09
N ARG A 30 0.73 20.46 -6.75
CA ARG A 30 -0.58 20.01 -6.28
C ARG A 30 -0.84 18.55 -6.58
N VAL A 31 -1.68 17.93 -5.74
CA VAL A 31 -2.14 16.56 -5.94
C VAL A 31 -2.88 16.40 -7.26
N THR A 32 -2.52 15.37 -8.00
CA THR A 32 -3.15 14.99 -9.26
C THR A 32 -3.57 13.52 -9.24
N GLU A 33 -4.25 13.07 -10.28
CA GLU A 33 -4.60 11.66 -10.47
C GLU A 33 -3.36 10.75 -10.46
N SER A 34 -2.21 11.25 -10.93
CA SER A 34 -0.95 10.50 -10.92
C SER A 34 -0.53 10.13 -9.50
N ASP A 35 -0.66 11.05 -8.55
CA ASP A 35 -0.35 10.82 -7.14
C ASP A 35 -1.30 9.77 -6.52
N ILE A 36 -2.59 9.89 -6.82
CA ILE A 36 -3.61 8.97 -6.31
C ILE A 36 -3.39 7.55 -6.84
N ARG A 37 -3.02 7.40 -8.11
CA ARG A 37 -2.74 6.10 -8.74
C ARG A 37 -1.44 5.48 -8.24
N LEU A 38 -0.43 6.30 -7.99
CA LEU A 38 0.89 5.83 -7.56
C LEU A 38 0.91 5.38 -6.09
N LEU A 39 0.18 6.09 -5.23
CA LEU A 39 0.21 5.87 -3.77
C LEU A 39 0.02 4.41 -3.36
N PRO A 40 -0.99 3.67 -3.84
CA PRO A 40 -1.18 2.26 -3.46
C PRO A 40 0.02 1.36 -3.81
N THR A 41 0.73 1.67 -4.89
CA THR A 41 1.92 0.93 -5.31
C THR A 41 3.07 1.17 -4.34
N ILE A 42 3.35 2.42 -4.01
CA ILE A 42 4.43 2.80 -3.09
C ILE A 42 4.15 2.29 -1.67
N GLU A 43 2.91 2.39 -1.19
CA GLU A 43 2.51 1.90 0.14
C GLU A 43 2.66 0.36 0.30
N ARG A 44 2.56 -0.38 -0.79
CA ARG A 44 2.76 -1.83 -0.81
C ARG A 44 4.17 -2.27 -1.18
N PHE A 45 5.01 -1.34 -1.61
CA PHE A 45 6.31 -1.67 -2.19
C PHE A 45 7.18 -2.44 -1.18
N ASP A 46 7.45 -1.85 -0.04
CA ASP A 46 8.35 -2.44 0.97
C ASP A 46 7.77 -3.70 1.62
N ALA A 47 6.46 -3.74 1.85
CA ALA A 47 5.80 -4.86 2.52
C ALA A 47 5.55 -6.06 1.59
N CYS A 48 5.31 -5.81 0.30
CA CYS A 48 4.85 -6.83 -0.63
C CYS A 48 5.77 -6.99 -1.84
N TYR A 49 6.05 -5.91 -2.58
CA TYR A 49 6.67 -6.04 -3.89
C TYR A 49 8.16 -6.31 -3.82
N ALA A 50 8.88 -5.57 -2.97
CA ALA A 50 10.30 -5.75 -2.82
C ALA A 50 10.66 -7.18 -2.37
N PRO A 51 10.10 -7.72 -1.29
CA PRO A 51 10.47 -9.06 -0.82
C PRO A 51 9.86 -10.19 -1.65
N LEU A 52 8.62 -10.05 -2.14
CA LEU A 52 7.90 -11.17 -2.78
C LEU A 52 8.24 -11.29 -4.29
N PHE A 53 8.23 -10.18 -5.01
CA PHE A 53 8.44 -10.17 -6.46
C PHE A 53 9.88 -9.85 -6.85
N LEU A 54 10.46 -8.83 -6.22
CA LEU A 54 11.80 -8.34 -6.58
C LEU A 54 12.91 -9.06 -5.82
N ARG A 55 12.58 -9.74 -4.73
CA ARG A 55 13.51 -10.48 -3.87
C ARG A 55 14.75 -9.67 -3.53
N THR A 56 14.54 -8.44 -3.12
CA THR A 56 15.57 -7.45 -2.81
C THR A 56 15.41 -6.92 -1.40
N ALA A 57 16.51 -6.45 -0.82
CA ALA A 57 16.52 -5.70 0.43
C ALA A 57 16.34 -4.18 0.22
N THR A 58 16.33 -3.72 -1.03
CA THR A 58 16.08 -2.31 -1.37
C THR A 58 14.66 -1.93 -0.96
N SER A 59 14.53 -0.79 -0.30
CA SER A 59 13.24 -0.29 0.17
C SER A 59 13.02 1.16 -0.20
N VAL A 60 11.77 1.54 -0.39
CA VAL A 60 11.39 2.94 -0.61
C VAL A 60 11.80 3.78 0.59
N ARG A 61 11.62 3.25 1.79
CA ARG A 61 11.90 3.96 3.04
C ARG A 61 13.36 4.39 3.18
N HIS A 62 14.31 3.56 2.75
CA HIS A 62 15.73 3.79 2.97
C HIS A 62 16.46 4.29 1.74
N ASP A 63 16.03 3.88 0.55
CA ASP A 63 16.78 4.10 -0.68
C ASP A 63 16.20 5.22 -1.56
N PHE A 64 14.94 5.66 -1.29
CA PHE A 64 14.24 6.68 -2.06
C PHE A 64 13.58 7.71 -1.13
N PRO A 65 14.38 8.60 -0.50
CA PRO A 65 13.90 9.47 0.57
C PRO A 65 12.81 10.45 0.13
N HIS A 66 12.85 10.95 -1.09
CA HIS A 66 11.84 11.89 -1.59
C HIS A 66 10.52 11.20 -1.93
N VAL A 67 10.57 9.98 -2.46
CA VAL A 67 9.38 9.13 -2.64
C VAL A 67 8.75 8.79 -1.28
N PHE A 68 9.58 8.48 -0.28
CA PHE A 68 9.09 8.19 1.07
C PHE A 68 8.43 9.41 1.72
N GLU A 69 9.05 10.60 1.63
CA GLU A 69 8.46 11.83 2.16
C GLU A 69 7.18 12.23 1.42
N TRP A 70 7.12 12.02 0.10
CA TRP A 70 5.90 12.20 -0.66
C TRP A 70 4.79 11.26 -0.17
N SER A 71 5.08 9.98 0.04
CA SER A 71 4.07 9.02 0.55
C SER A 71 3.56 9.42 1.93
N ARG A 72 4.43 9.91 2.81
CA ARG A 72 4.03 10.46 4.12
C ARG A 72 3.12 11.67 3.98
N ARG A 73 3.44 12.58 3.08
CA ARG A 73 2.62 13.77 2.77
C ARG A 73 1.24 13.37 2.27
N MET A 74 1.18 12.42 1.34
CA MET A 74 -0.09 11.88 0.85
C MET A 74 -0.92 11.23 1.97
N ARG A 75 -0.30 10.43 2.84
CA ARG A 75 -0.98 9.80 3.99
C ARG A 75 -1.49 10.81 5.02
N ALA A 76 -0.85 11.94 5.17
CA ALA A 76 -1.28 13.01 6.08
C ALA A 76 -2.54 13.74 5.61
N MET A 77 -2.96 13.54 4.37
CA MET A 77 -4.21 14.12 3.86
C MET A 77 -5.43 13.48 4.55
N PRO A 78 -6.48 14.27 4.82
CA PRO A 78 -7.68 13.78 5.50
C PRO A 78 -8.27 12.53 4.84
N GLY A 79 -8.44 11.47 5.61
CA GLY A 79 -9.04 10.21 5.17
C GLY A 79 -8.10 9.24 4.45
N VAL A 80 -6.96 9.69 3.92
CA VAL A 80 -6.06 8.83 3.13
C VAL A 80 -5.45 7.73 4.00
N ALA A 81 -4.96 8.05 5.21
CA ALA A 81 -4.36 7.05 6.10
C ALA A 81 -5.30 5.89 6.41
N ASN A 82 -6.60 6.13 6.48
CA ASN A 82 -7.62 5.12 6.76
C ASN A 82 -7.85 4.15 5.58
N THR A 83 -7.35 4.47 4.40
CA THR A 83 -7.44 3.62 3.21
C THR A 83 -6.22 2.71 3.03
N VAL A 84 -5.17 2.92 3.83
CA VAL A 84 -3.91 2.20 3.73
C VAL A 84 -3.85 1.14 4.83
N ASP A 85 -3.91 -0.13 4.43
CA ASP A 85 -3.70 -1.28 5.30
C ASP A 85 -2.60 -2.17 4.72
N ALA A 86 -1.36 -1.86 5.10
CA ALA A 86 -0.18 -2.60 4.64
C ALA A 86 -0.19 -4.07 5.09
N ARG A 87 -0.80 -4.36 6.24
CA ARG A 87 -0.92 -5.72 6.77
C ARG A 87 -1.90 -6.55 5.97
N ALA A 88 -3.11 -6.06 5.75
CA ALA A 88 -4.10 -6.75 4.94
C ALA A 88 -3.57 -6.99 3.51
N ALA A 89 -2.84 -6.00 2.97
CA ALA A 89 -2.16 -6.15 1.69
C ALA A 89 -1.12 -7.28 1.75
N ALA A 90 -0.18 -7.26 2.71
CA ALA A 90 0.83 -8.30 2.84
C ALA A 90 0.19 -9.67 3.03
N GLN A 91 -0.77 -9.81 3.95
CA GLN A 91 -1.48 -11.07 4.14
C GLN A 91 -2.09 -11.57 2.83
N SER A 92 -2.79 -10.72 2.10
CA SER A 92 -3.39 -11.08 0.81
C SER A 92 -2.34 -11.54 -0.21
N TYR A 93 -1.28 -10.78 -0.41
CA TYR A 93 -0.24 -11.12 -1.39
C TYR A 93 0.50 -12.42 -1.03
N TYR A 94 0.89 -12.58 0.23
CA TYR A 94 1.67 -13.75 0.65
C TYR A 94 0.85 -15.05 0.72
N THR A 95 -0.45 -14.99 0.96
CA THR A 95 -1.30 -16.18 1.02
C THR A 95 -1.95 -16.54 -0.31
N SER A 96 -2.20 -15.57 -1.19
CA SER A 96 -2.91 -15.80 -2.46
C SER A 96 -1.99 -16.19 -3.62
N LEU A 97 -0.69 -15.87 -3.53
CA LEU A 97 0.26 -16.10 -4.62
C LEU A 97 1.10 -17.38 -4.37
N PHE A 98 0.41 -18.49 -4.29
CA PHE A 98 1.02 -19.81 -4.02
C PHE A 98 2.29 -20.10 -4.83
N PRO A 99 2.37 -19.84 -6.15
CA PRO A 99 3.59 -20.15 -6.90
C PRO A 99 4.84 -19.37 -6.43
N LEU A 100 4.64 -18.18 -5.85
CA LEU A 100 5.74 -17.32 -5.38
C LEU A 100 6.07 -17.57 -3.90
N ASN A 101 5.08 -17.95 -3.12
CA ASN A 101 5.19 -18.24 -1.69
C ASN A 101 4.45 -19.53 -1.32
N PRO A 102 4.96 -20.69 -1.72
CA PRO A 102 4.28 -21.97 -1.49
C PRO A 102 4.13 -22.33 0.00
N SER A 103 4.97 -21.76 0.86
CA SER A 103 4.90 -21.94 2.33
C SER A 103 3.78 -21.14 2.98
N GLY A 104 3.24 -20.12 2.31
CA GLY A 104 2.25 -19.21 2.88
C GLY A 104 2.75 -18.36 4.06
N ILE A 105 4.07 -18.33 4.30
CA ILE A 105 4.66 -17.55 5.40
C ILE A 105 4.54 -16.06 5.09
N VAL A 106 3.89 -15.32 5.99
CA VAL A 106 3.81 -13.86 5.94
C VAL A 106 4.91 -13.27 6.82
N PRO A 107 5.81 -12.44 6.27
CA PRO A 107 6.86 -11.82 7.05
C PRO A 107 6.32 -10.94 8.17
N VAL A 108 7.01 -10.95 9.32
CA VAL A 108 6.75 -10.02 10.41
C VAL A 108 7.54 -8.75 10.13
N PRO A 109 6.95 -7.55 10.28
CA PRO A 109 7.67 -6.29 10.12
C PRO A 109 8.88 -6.20 11.07
N PRO A 110 10.00 -5.59 10.63
CA PRO A 110 11.23 -5.54 11.42
C PRO A 110 11.10 -4.72 12.71
N ASP A 111 10.12 -3.85 12.82
CA ASP A 111 9.83 -3.05 14.01
C ASP A 111 9.14 -3.84 15.15
N GLY A 112 8.99 -5.15 14.97
CA GLY A 112 8.33 -6.00 15.96
C GLY A 112 6.88 -5.57 16.23
N SER A 113 6.29 -4.72 15.39
CA SER A 113 4.87 -4.44 15.45
C SER A 113 4.14 -5.75 15.16
N SER A 114 4.10 -6.57 16.20
CA SER A 114 3.20 -7.70 16.27
C SER A 114 1.83 -7.14 15.98
N THR A 115 1.35 -7.45 14.83
CA THR A 115 0.08 -7.11 14.29
C THR A 115 -1.08 -7.74 15.05
N THR A 116 -0.85 -8.10 16.26
CA THR A 116 -1.80 -8.40 17.33
C THR A 116 -1.96 -7.19 18.26
N ARG A 117 -1.92 -5.97 17.74
CA ARG A 117 -2.66 -4.93 18.41
C ARG A 117 -4.13 -5.20 18.07
N GLY A 118 -4.87 -5.71 19.07
CA GLY A 118 -6.23 -6.17 18.94
C GLY A 118 -7.02 -5.35 17.94
N VAL A 119 -7.39 -5.99 16.86
CA VAL A 119 -8.73 -5.82 16.42
C VAL A 119 -9.51 -6.27 17.66
N ALA A 120 -9.95 -5.32 18.52
CA ALA A 120 -11.20 -5.55 19.19
C ALA A 120 -12.06 -6.18 18.10
N GLU A 121 -12.60 -7.34 18.37
CA GLU A 121 -13.60 -7.97 17.53
C GLU A 121 -14.73 -6.95 17.34
N GLU A 122 -14.48 -5.97 16.51
CA GLU A 122 -15.52 -5.25 15.84
C GLU A 122 -16.04 -6.30 14.88
N THR A 123 -17.02 -7.03 15.36
CA THR A 123 -17.79 -8.02 14.64
C THR A 123 -18.21 -7.31 13.36
N THR A 124 -17.42 -7.51 12.31
CA THR A 124 -17.76 -6.97 10.99
C THR A 124 -19.12 -7.55 10.65
N PRO A 125 -20.18 -6.76 10.60
CA PRO A 125 -21.54 -7.29 10.42
C PRO A 125 -21.54 -8.18 9.17
N ALA A 126 -22.21 -9.29 9.24
CA ALA A 126 -22.33 -10.21 8.11
C ALA A 126 -22.79 -9.44 6.85
N PRO A 127 -22.40 -9.89 5.65
CA PRO A 127 -22.80 -9.20 4.41
C PRO A 127 -24.31 -8.90 4.33
N ALA A 128 -25.13 -9.79 4.87
CA ALA A 128 -26.58 -9.63 4.96
C ALA A 128 -26.97 -8.48 5.91
N GLU A 129 -26.30 -8.30 7.03
CA GLU A 129 -26.57 -7.22 7.99
C GLU A 129 -26.17 -5.86 7.42
N ARG A 130 -25.05 -5.79 6.68
CA ARG A 130 -24.63 -4.57 5.97
C ARG A 130 -25.62 -4.19 4.88
N LEU A 131 -26.15 -5.17 4.16
CA LEU A 131 -27.18 -4.92 3.15
C LEU A 131 -28.48 -4.42 3.80
N ALA A 132 -28.92 -5.05 4.89
CA ALA A 132 -30.12 -4.63 5.64
C ALA A 132 -29.99 -3.21 6.20
N ALA A 133 -28.84 -2.88 6.78
CA ALA A 133 -28.56 -1.51 7.28
C ALA A 133 -28.53 -0.47 6.16
N ARG A 134 -28.12 -0.86 4.96
CA ARG A 134 -28.09 0.02 3.79
C ARG A 134 -29.50 0.25 3.22
N LEU A 135 -30.32 -0.80 3.17
CA LEU A 135 -31.72 -0.72 2.73
C LEU A 135 -32.61 0.09 3.71
N ALA A 136 -32.34 0.00 5.01
CA ALA A 136 -33.05 0.76 6.02
C ALA A 136 -32.81 2.29 5.94
N ARG A 137 -31.78 2.74 5.21
CA ARG A 137 -31.48 4.16 4.98
C ARG A 137 -32.10 4.75 3.72
N VAL A 138 -32.79 3.94 2.92
CA VAL A 138 -33.49 4.42 1.73
C VAL A 138 -34.84 4.96 2.16
N PRO A 139 -35.14 6.26 1.96
CA PRO A 139 -36.45 6.81 2.28
C PRO A 139 -37.53 6.14 1.41
N PRO A 140 -38.74 5.95 1.93
CA PRO A 140 -39.81 5.39 1.13
C PRO A 140 -40.10 6.27 -0.08
N PRO A 141 -40.50 5.71 -1.22
CA PRO A 141 -40.91 6.49 -2.38
C PRO A 141 -42.10 7.34 -2.01
N GLY A 142 -42.02 8.66 -2.29
CA GLY A 142 -43.09 9.60 -2.09
C GLY A 142 -44.24 9.44 -3.12
#